data_73d8b1ee9f6414e8c8fb81d18c28f167
#
_entry.id   73d8b1ee9f6414e8c8fb81d18c28f167
#
_cell.length_a   1.000
_cell.length_b   1.000
_cell.length_c   1.000
_cell.angle_alpha   90.00
_cell.angle_beta   90.00
_cell.angle_gamma   90.00
#
_symmetry.space_group_name_H-M   'P 1'
#
loop_
_entity.id
_entity.type
_entity.pdbx_description
1 polymer ?
#
loop_
_entity_poly.entity_id
_entity_poly.type
_entity_poly.pdbx_seq_one_letter_code
_entity_poly.pdbx_strand_id
1 'polypeptide(L)'
;VPVGKDQLPHLELTRTIARRFNHRFAKDQPVFPEPQPLLSEAPVILGLDGRQKMSKSRNNAIMLSADENETAKLIKRAKTDSDRVITYDPENRPEVANLLMLISLCTGRKPEEIASEIGDGGVATFFFKELPG
;
A
#
# COMPACT_ATOMS: atom_id res chain seq x y z
N VAL A 1 8.63 13.09 -8.19
CA VAL A 1 9.07 12.42 -6.95
C VAL A 1 8.17 11.22 -6.72
N PRO A 2 8.71 9.99 -6.63
CA PRO A 2 7.91 8.80 -6.31
C PRO A 2 7.44 8.90 -4.85
N VAL A 3 6.12 8.95 -4.68
CA VAL A 3 5.49 9.12 -3.36
C VAL A 3 4.16 8.38 -3.28
N GLY A 4 3.79 7.95 -2.09
CA GLY A 4 2.43 7.52 -1.77
C GLY A 4 1.48 8.71 -1.69
N LYS A 5 0.18 8.46 -1.84
CA LYS A 5 -0.88 9.49 -1.81
C LYS A 5 -0.90 10.28 -0.50
N ASP A 6 -0.50 9.65 0.58
CA ASP A 6 -0.38 10.25 1.91
C ASP A 6 0.73 11.31 2.03
N GLN A 7 1.68 11.36 1.09
CA GLN A 7 2.78 12.32 1.04
C GLN A 7 2.44 13.58 0.21
N LEU A 8 1.30 13.63 -0.46
CA LEU A 8 0.90 14.78 -1.27
C LEU A 8 0.87 16.12 -0.50
N PRO A 9 0.40 16.18 0.76
CA PRO A 9 0.45 17.42 1.53
C PRO A 9 1.87 17.93 1.77
N HIS A 10 2.83 17.03 2.02
CA HIS A 10 4.25 17.39 2.20
C HIS A 10 4.87 17.86 0.90
N LEU A 11 4.49 17.24 -0.23
CA LEU A 11 4.95 17.65 -1.54
C LEU A 11 4.44 19.05 -1.90
N GLU A 12 3.18 19.37 -1.58
CA GLU A 12 2.61 20.71 -1.83
C GLU A 12 3.29 21.78 -0.97
N LEU A 13 3.61 21.45 0.28
CA LEU A 13 4.43 22.33 1.13
C LEU A 13 5.81 22.58 0.49
N THR A 14 6.46 21.55 -0.02
CA THR A 14 7.75 21.66 -0.71
C THR A 14 7.67 22.55 -1.95
N ARG A 15 6.61 22.42 -2.76
CA ARG A 15 6.34 23.29 -3.91
C ARG A 15 6.17 24.76 -3.49
N THR A 16 5.43 24.99 -2.43
CA THR A 16 5.25 26.32 -1.87
C THR A 16 6.56 26.96 -1.44
N ILE A 17 7.43 26.19 -0.78
CA ILE A 17 8.76 26.65 -0.36
C ILE A 17 9.62 26.96 -1.60
N ALA A 18 9.64 26.08 -2.60
CA ALA A 18 10.39 26.29 -3.84
C ALA A 18 9.96 27.57 -4.57
N ARG A 19 8.62 27.79 -4.74
CA ARG A 19 8.08 29.00 -5.35
C ARG A 19 8.49 30.27 -4.59
N ARG A 20 8.34 30.28 -3.26
CA ARG A 20 8.69 31.44 -2.43
C ARG A 20 10.19 31.74 -2.48
N PHE A 21 11.04 30.72 -2.46
CA PHE A 21 12.48 30.89 -2.60
C PHE A 21 12.82 31.50 -3.96
N ASN A 22 12.34 30.91 -5.05
CA ASN A 22 12.61 31.42 -6.39
C ASN A 22 12.14 32.87 -6.54
N HIS A 23 10.91 33.18 -6.08
CA HIS A 23 10.37 34.53 -6.14
C HIS A 23 11.21 35.55 -5.37
N ARG A 24 11.76 35.15 -4.22
CA ARG A 24 12.52 36.08 -3.35
C ARG A 24 13.98 36.23 -3.76
N PHE A 25 14.62 35.15 -4.16
CA PHE A 25 16.07 35.08 -4.33
C PHE A 25 16.55 34.76 -5.73
N ALA A 26 15.67 34.31 -6.62
CA ALA A 26 16.04 33.80 -7.95
C ALA A 26 14.98 34.12 -9.01
N LYS A 27 14.57 35.40 -9.08
CA LYS A 27 13.47 35.86 -9.98
C LYS A 27 13.79 35.64 -11.46
N ASP A 28 15.03 35.89 -11.85
CA ASP A 28 15.46 35.82 -13.25
C ASP A 28 15.77 34.41 -13.72
N GLN A 29 16.18 33.54 -12.78
CA GLN A 29 16.51 32.15 -13.07
C GLN A 29 16.13 31.26 -11.89
N PRO A 30 14.96 30.60 -11.92
CA PRO A 30 14.52 29.71 -10.86
C PRO A 30 15.55 28.60 -10.56
N VAL A 31 15.93 28.47 -9.29
CA VAL A 31 16.90 27.46 -8.82
C VAL A 31 16.23 26.15 -8.51
N PHE A 32 15.02 26.21 -7.92
CA PHE A 32 14.29 25.02 -7.51
C PHE A 32 13.15 24.72 -8.48
N PRO A 33 13.17 23.56 -9.18
CA PRO A 33 12.01 23.10 -9.92
C PRO A 33 10.86 22.75 -8.97
N GLU A 34 9.64 22.92 -9.41
CA GLU A 34 8.47 22.47 -8.65
C GLU A 34 8.35 20.96 -8.72
N PRO A 35 8.42 20.22 -7.59
CA PRO A 35 8.31 18.78 -7.61
C PRO A 35 6.91 18.33 -8.00
N GLN A 36 6.84 17.30 -8.85
CA GLN A 36 5.58 16.64 -9.24
C GLN A 36 5.50 15.25 -8.60
N PRO A 37 4.32 14.80 -8.17
CA PRO A 37 4.15 13.45 -7.65
C PRO A 37 4.21 12.42 -8.77
N LEU A 38 4.91 11.33 -8.52
CA LEU A 38 4.83 10.08 -9.29
C LEU A 38 4.19 9.05 -8.37
N LEU A 39 2.87 8.87 -8.51
CA LEU A 39 2.10 7.96 -7.68
C LEU A 39 2.21 6.52 -8.20
N SER A 40 2.29 5.56 -7.29
CA SER A 40 2.18 4.15 -7.60
C SER A 40 0.71 3.72 -7.73
N GLU A 41 0.47 2.54 -8.32
CA GLU A 41 -0.87 1.94 -8.44
C GLU A 41 -1.50 1.61 -7.07
N ALA A 42 -0.66 1.40 -6.05
CA ALA A 42 -1.09 1.20 -4.66
C ALA A 42 -0.75 2.43 -3.80
N PRO A 43 -1.57 3.47 -3.83
CA PRO A 43 -1.26 4.74 -3.19
C PRO A 43 -1.31 4.70 -1.65
N VAL A 44 -2.06 3.75 -1.07
CA VAL A 44 -2.15 3.52 0.38
C VAL A 44 -2.27 2.02 0.64
N ILE A 45 -1.44 1.50 1.53
CA ILE A 45 -1.53 0.13 2.04
C ILE A 45 -2.09 0.19 3.46
N LEU A 46 -3.19 -0.51 3.69
CA LEU A 46 -3.79 -0.66 5.02
C LEU A 46 -2.97 -1.66 5.85
N GLY A 47 -3.03 -1.50 7.15
CA GLY A 47 -2.50 -2.49 8.08
C GLY A 47 -3.28 -3.79 8.04
N LEU A 48 -2.78 -4.81 8.73
CA LEU A 48 -3.43 -6.12 8.84
C LEU A 48 -4.77 -6.07 9.61
N ASP A 49 -5.07 -4.94 10.25
CA ASP A 49 -6.37 -4.62 10.84
C ASP A 49 -7.43 -4.20 9.80
N GLY A 50 -7.02 -3.98 8.54
CA GLY A 50 -7.87 -3.61 7.42
C GLY A 50 -8.55 -2.24 7.52
N ARG A 51 -8.19 -1.40 8.50
CA ARG A 51 -8.87 -0.13 8.77
C ARG A 51 -7.97 1.07 8.68
N GLN A 52 -6.78 0.98 9.22
CA GLN A 52 -5.86 2.10 9.31
C GLN A 52 -4.65 1.87 8.43
N LYS A 53 -4.00 2.95 8.00
CA LYS A 53 -2.74 2.87 7.28
C LYS A 53 -1.75 1.99 8.03
N MET A 54 -1.03 1.12 7.30
CA MET A 54 0.05 0.30 7.85
C MET A 54 1.10 1.17 8.53
N SER A 55 1.42 0.86 9.79
CA SER A 55 2.38 1.64 10.57
C SER A 55 3.02 0.79 11.66
N LYS A 56 4.33 0.96 11.85
CA LYS A 56 5.08 0.32 12.94
C LYS A 56 4.51 0.68 14.33
N SER A 57 4.18 1.96 14.54
CA SER A 57 3.66 2.45 15.82
C SER A 57 2.28 1.90 16.20
N ARG A 58 1.54 1.38 15.22
CA ARG A 58 0.21 0.79 15.42
C ARG A 58 0.23 -0.74 15.54
N ASN A 59 1.39 -1.34 15.41
CA ASN A 59 1.57 -2.80 15.46
C ASN A 59 0.65 -3.57 14.47
N ASN A 60 0.35 -2.94 13.33
CA ASN A 60 -0.49 -3.50 12.26
C ASN A 60 0.28 -3.74 10.95
N ALA A 61 1.61 -3.70 11.02
CA ALA A 61 2.50 -3.82 9.88
C ALA A 61 3.23 -5.16 9.85
N ILE A 62 3.54 -5.62 8.64
CA ILE A 62 4.57 -6.65 8.41
C ILE A 62 5.90 -5.92 8.31
N MET A 63 6.84 -6.24 9.20
CA MET A 63 8.17 -5.62 9.18
C MET A 63 8.99 -6.22 8.05
N LEU A 64 9.81 -5.42 7.38
CA LEU A 64 10.74 -5.90 6.35
C LEU A 64 11.80 -6.87 6.90
N SER A 65 12.00 -6.86 8.22
CA SER A 65 12.89 -7.79 8.92
C SER A 65 12.19 -9.07 9.40
N ALA A 66 10.87 -9.20 9.19
CA ALA A 66 10.12 -10.37 9.58
C ALA A 66 10.55 -11.58 8.76
N ASP A 67 10.74 -12.71 9.42
CA ASP A 67 10.98 -13.98 8.75
C ASP A 67 9.67 -14.58 8.18
N GLU A 68 9.80 -15.68 7.44
CA GLU A 68 8.67 -16.38 6.83
C GLU A 68 7.62 -16.82 7.88
N ASN A 69 8.09 -17.37 9.01
CA ASN A 69 7.19 -17.86 10.07
C ASN A 69 6.44 -16.73 10.77
N GLU A 70 7.11 -15.60 10.99
CA GLU A 70 6.49 -14.41 11.57
C GLU A 70 5.47 -13.80 10.60
N THR A 71 5.84 -13.64 9.33
CA THR A 71 4.94 -13.18 8.27
C THR A 71 3.72 -14.10 8.15
N ALA A 72 3.92 -15.42 8.17
CA ALA A 72 2.83 -16.39 8.15
C ALA A 72 1.84 -16.21 9.31
N LYS A 73 2.35 -16.03 10.52
CA LYS A 73 1.50 -15.78 11.70
C LYS A 73 0.71 -14.48 11.58
N LEU A 74 1.35 -13.44 11.09
CA LEU A 74 0.72 -12.12 10.90
C LEU A 74 -0.40 -12.19 9.85
N ILE A 75 -0.16 -12.80 8.70
CA ILE A 75 -1.17 -12.96 7.64
C ILE A 75 -2.34 -13.84 8.11
N LYS A 76 -2.08 -14.94 8.83
CA LYS A 76 -3.15 -15.79 9.39
C LYS A 76 -4.03 -15.06 10.42
N ARG A 77 -3.50 -14.05 11.09
CA ARG A 77 -4.22 -13.22 12.06
C ARG A 77 -4.81 -11.96 11.45
N ALA A 78 -4.50 -11.67 10.18
CA ALA A 78 -5.04 -10.51 9.49
C ALA A 78 -6.56 -10.57 9.49
N LYS A 79 -7.16 -9.40 9.67
CA LYS A 79 -8.62 -9.30 9.68
C LYS A 79 -9.17 -9.56 8.29
N THR A 80 -10.18 -10.43 8.21
CA THR A 80 -10.98 -10.71 7.04
C THR A 80 -12.45 -10.61 7.40
N ASP A 81 -13.32 -10.60 6.41
CA ASP A 81 -14.76 -10.73 6.61
C ASP A 81 -15.19 -12.21 6.69
N SER A 82 -16.49 -12.45 6.81
CA SER A 82 -17.10 -13.79 6.95
C SER A 82 -17.48 -14.44 5.61
N ASP A 83 -17.31 -13.74 4.50
CA ASP A 83 -17.67 -14.25 3.18
C ASP A 83 -16.62 -15.24 2.68
N ARG A 84 -17.09 -16.42 2.25
CA ARG A 84 -16.21 -17.49 1.76
C ARG A 84 -15.65 -17.19 0.38
N VAL A 85 -16.47 -16.59 -0.50
CA VAL A 85 -16.03 -16.25 -1.86
C VAL A 85 -15.15 -15.02 -1.81
N ILE A 86 -13.93 -15.12 -2.32
CA ILE A 86 -12.98 -14.02 -2.34
C ILE A 86 -13.22 -13.17 -3.60
N THR A 87 -13.50 -11.89 -3.37
CA THR A 87 -13.68 -10.89 -4.42
C THR A 87 -12.84 -9.66 -4.11
N TYR A 88 -12.37 -8.98 -5.14
CA TYR A 88 -11.67 -7.71 -4.97
C TYR A 88 -12.68 -6.57 -4.98
N ASP A 89 -13.03 -6.07 -3.81
CA ASP A 89 -13.95 -4.96 -3.61
C ASP A 89 -13.39 -4.03 -2.50
N PRO A 90 -12.62 -3.01 -2.88
CA PRO A 90 -12.01 -2.10 -1.91
C PRO A 90 -13.02 -1.26 -1.12
N GLU A 91 -14.22 -1.04 -1.64
CA GLU A 91 -15.24 -0.20 -1.00
C GLU A 91 -16.00 -0.96 0.09
N ASN A 92 -16.43 -2.17 -0.21
CA ASN A 92 -17.26 -2.97 0.70
C ASN A 92 -16.47 -3.97 1.52
N ARG A 93 -15.31 -4.41 1.01
CA ARG A 93 -14.45 -5.45 1.61
C ARG A 93 -12.97 -4.99 1.71
N PRO A 94 -12.69 -3.87 2.39
CA PRO A 94 -11.35 -3.27 2.41
C PRO A 94 -10.29 -4.19 3.02
N GLU A 95 -10.63 -5.03 3.98
CA GLU A 95 -9.71 -5.96 4.63
C GLU A 95 -9.19 -7.01 3.64
N VAL A 96 -10.08 -7.68 2.91
CA VAL A 96 -9.74 -8.70 1.90
C VAL A 96 -9.05 -8.04 0.71
N ALA A 97 -9.57 -6.91 0.24
CA ALA A 97 -8.98 -6.18 -0.87
C ALA A 97 -7.54 -5.73 -0.58
N ASN A 98 -7.24 -5.34 0.67
CA ASN A 98 -5.89 -5.00 1.09
C ASN A 98 -4.92 -6.20 1.01
N LEU A 99 -5.34 -7.38 1.43
CA LEU A 99 -4.52 -8.60 1.33
C LEU A 99 -4.28 -8.97 -0.13
N LEU A 100 -5.31 -8.88 -0.98
CA LEU A 100 -5.18 -9.12 -2.43
C LEU A 100 -4.23 -8.10 -3.08
N MET A 101 -4.29 -6.84 -2.66
CA MET A 101 -3.38 -5.80 -3.13
C MET A 101 -1.92 -6.10 -2.73
N LEU A 102 -1.67 -6.59 -1.50
CA LEU A 102 -0.33 -6.99 -1.07
C LEU A 102 0.22 -8.12 -1.95
N ILE A 103 -0.59 -9.16 -2.24
CA ILE A 103 -0.20 -10.24 -3.15
C ILE A 103 0.07 -9.69 -4.55
N SER A 104 -0.79 -8.82 -5.06
CA SER A 104 -0.66 -8.16 -6.36
C SER A 104 0.67 -7.42 -6.49
N LEU A 105 1.04 -6.63 -5.49
CA LEU A 105 2.31 -5.89 -5.48
C LEU A 105 3.54 -6.80 -5.47
N CYS A 106 3.46 -7.94 -4.78
CA CYS A 106 4.57 -8.89 -4.71
C CYS A 106 4.69 -9.74 -5.97
N THR A 107 3.58 -10.06 -6.64
CA THR A 107 3.55 -10.97 -7.80
C THR A 107 3.48 -10.25 -9.15
N GLY A 108 3.13 -8.96 -9.17
CA GLY A 108 2.87 -8.19 -10.38
C GLY A 108 1.57 -8.57 -11.12
N ARG A 109 0.70 -9.38 -10.48
CA ARG A 109 -0.58 -9.85 -11.04
C ARG A 109 -1.73 -8.92 -10.58
N LYS A 110 -2.82 -8.88 -11.35
CA LYS A 110 -4.00 -8.07 -10.99
C LYS A 110 -4.76 -8.66 -9.79
N PRO A 111 -5.25 -7.84 -8.86
CA PRO A 111 -5.97 -8.31 -7.67
C PRO A 111 -7.22 -9.13 -8.02
N GLU A 112 -7.92 -8.77 -9.11
CA GLU A 112 -9.12 -9.47 -9.57
C GLU A 112 -8.82 -10.89 -10.09
N GLU A 113 -7.70 -11.05 -10.78
CA GLU A 113 -7.24 -12.36 -11.26
C GLU A 113 -6.88 -13.27 -10.08
N ILE A 114 -6.16 -12.72 -9.09
CA ILE A 114 -5.82 -13.41 -7.86
C ILE A 114 -7.07 -13.83 -7.09
N ALA A 115 -8.06 -12.93 -6.95
CA ALA A 115 -9.32 -13.22 -6.30
C ALA A 115 -10.08 -14.36 -6.97
N SER A 116 -10.15 -14.37 -8.31
CA SER A 116 -10.80 -15.43 -9.09
C SER A 116 -10.12 -16.78 -8.92
N GLU A 117 -8.80 -16.82 -8.81
CA GLU A 117 -8.04 -18.06 -8.61
C GLU A 117 -8.21 -18.62 -7.21
N ILE A 118 -8.30 -17.76 -6.18
CA ILE A 118 -8.56 -18.17 -4.80
C ILE A 118 -9.97 -18.77 -4.68
N GLY A 119 -10.95 -18.16 -5.34
CA GLY A 119 -12.35 -18.59 -5.32
C GLY A 119 -12.95 -18.61 -3.91
N ASP A 120 -13.23 -19.80 -3.39
CA ASP A 120 -13.71 -20.05 -2.02
C ASP A 120 -12.59 -20.48 -1.05
N GLY A 121 -11.33 -20.44 -1.52
CA GLY A 121 -10.14 -20.72 -0.73
C GLY A 121 -9.79 -19.61 0.26
N GLY A 122 -8.93 -19.92 1.20
CA GLY A 122 -8.44 -18.90 2.15
C GLY A 122 -7.33 -18.03 1.54
N VAL A 123 -7.47 -16.72 1.61
CA VAL A 123 -6.45 -15.75 1.16
C VAL A 123 -5.09 -16.04 1.78
N ALA A 124 -5.04 -16.38 3.07
CA ALA A 124 -3.80 -16.72 3.74
C ALA A 124 -3.11 -17.96 3.16
N THR A 125 -3.88 -18.98 2.78
CA THR A 125 -3.34 -20.20 2.16
C THR A 125 -2.74 -19.90 0.78
N PHE A 126 -3.42 -19.07 0.00
CA PHE A 126 -2.94 -18.64 -1.30
C PHE A 126 -1.67 -17.78 -1.20
N PHE A 127 -1.62 -16.88 -0.21
CA PHE A 127 -0.47 -16.01 0.05
C PHE A 127 0.82 -16.82 0.20
N PHE A 128 0.78 -17.94 0.97
CA PHE A 128 1.97 -18.79 1.16
C PHE A 128 2.31 -19.68 -0.03
N LYS A 129 1.36 -19.96 -0.90
CA LYS A 129 1.61 -20.72 -2.13
C LYS A 129 2.34 -19.88 -3.18
N GLU A 130 1.97 -18.60 -3.31
CA GLU A 130 2.48 -17.70 -4.36
C GLU A 130 3.77 -16.96 -3.97
N LEU A 131 4.04 -16.84 -2.68
CA LEU A 131 5.23 -16.18 -2.15
C LEU A 131 6.06 -17.18 -1.32
N PRO A 132 6.66 -18.20 -1.95
CA PRO A 132 7.66 -19.04 -1.28
C PRO A 132 8.84 -18.14 -0.91
N GLY A 133 9.31 -18.26 0.33
CA GLY A 133 10.39 -17.48 0.94
C GLY A 133 11.69 -17.46 0.16
#